data_3128f03503c0a9d368ab4702e184dbca
#
_entry.id   3128f03503c0a9d368ab4702e184dbca
#
_cell.length_a   1.000
_cell.length_b   1.000
_cell.length_c   1.000
_cell.angle_alpha   90.00
_cell.angle_beta   90.00
_cell.angle_gamma   90.00
#
_symmetry.space_group_name_H-M   'P 1'
#
loop_
_entity.id
_entity.type
_entity.pdbx_description
1 polymer ?
#
loop_
_entity_poly.entity_id
_entity_poly.type
_entity_poly.pdbx_seq_one_letter_code
_entity_poly.pdbx_strand_id
1 'polypeptide(L)'
;MIPALVGLACLIGALVSPIFVAVGSLYFGLSAVYSLYAKKMILLDVIVLAGLYTLRIIAGAASVAIWPSAWLLAFSGFLFFSLALVKRYSELAVTRIKARGYELGDLDLLSSMGISSGYVAVLVLALHINGATAHTLYRRYGVLWSLCPLLLYWISHIWLSAHRGKMPDDPVVFAISDWTSRILILLILAATLLAL
;
A
#
# COMPACT_ATOMS: atom_id res chain seq x y z
N MET A 1 -20.36 18.92 -11.21
CA MET A 1 -19.32 18.08 -11.86
C MET A 1 -19.11 16.74 -11.14
N ILE A 2 -18.92 16.70 -9.81
CA ILE A 2 -18.67 15.44 -9.05
C ILE A 2 -19.76 14.36 -9.29
N PRO A 3 -21.09 14.63 -9.17
CA PRO A 3 -22.09 13.58 -9.36
C PRO A 3 -22.15 13.04 -10.80
N ALA A 4 -21.85 13.86 -11.80
CA ALA A 4 -21.80 13.41 -13.19
C ALA A 4 -20.61 12.46 -13.45
N LEU A 5 -19.44 12.73 -12.83
CA LEU A 5 -18.28 11.84 -12.92
C LEU A 5 -18.51 10.52 -12.18
N VAL A 6 -19.19 10.54 -11.03
CA VAL A 6 -19.57 9.33 -10.30
C VAL A 6 -20.57 8.50 -11.11
N GLY A 7 -21.59 9.14 -11.73
CA GLY A 7 -22.56 8.46 -12.59
C GLY A 7 -21.88 7.80 -13.79
N LEU A 8 -20.95 8.50 -14.45
CA LEU A 8 -20.17 7.96 -15.57
C LEU A 8 -19.28 6.78 -15.13
N ALA A 9 -18.63 6.90 -13.99
CA ALA A 9 -17.81 5.82 -13.43
C ALA A 9 -18.64 4.58 -13.09
N CYS A 10 -19.86 4.75 -12.54
CA CYS A 10 -20.77 3.64 -12.29
C CYS A 10 -21.27 3.00 -13.59
N LEU A 11 -21.57 3.78 -14.63
CA LEU A 11 -21.96 3.27 -15.93
C LEU A 11 -20.85 2.44 -16.59
N ILE A 12 -19.61 2.97 -16.63
CA ILE A 12 -18.45 2.24 -17.15
C ILE A 12 -18.18 1.00 -16.31
N GLY A 13 -18.27 1.11 -14.98
CA GLY A 13 -18.08 -0.02 -14.08
C GLY A 13 -19.08 -1.14 -14.27
N ALA A 14 -20.35 -0.82 -14.55
CA ALA A 14 -21.41 -1.80 -14.82
C ALA A 14 -21.15 -2.60 -16.10
N LEU A 15 -20.48 -2.00 -17.09
CA LEU A 15 -20.06 -2.69 -18.32
C LEU A 15 -18.88 -3.66 -18.08
N VAL A 16 -18.10 -3.45 -17.02
CA VAL A 16 -16.96 -4.30 -16.69
C VAL A 16 -17.41 -5.51 -15.88
N SER A 17 -18.01 -5.31 -14.70
CA SER A 17 -18.47 -6.39 -13.82
C SER A 17 -19.35 -5.83 -12.70
N PRO A 18 -20.45 -6.54 -12.32
CA PRO A 18 -21.26 -6.13 -11.16
C PRO A 18 -20.46 -6.17 -9.84
N ILE A 19 -19.49 -7.09 -9.73
CA ILE A 19 -18.60 -7.17 -8.56
C ILE A 19 -17.70 -5.93 -8.49
N PHE A 20 -17.20 -5.47 -9.64
CA PHE A 20 -16.40 -4.23 -9.70
C PHE A 20 -17.20 -3.01 -9.23
N VAL A 21 -18.47 -2.90 -9.61
CA VAL A 21 -19.34 -1.82 -9.13
C VAL A 21 -19.57 -1.93 -7.62
N ALA A 22 -19.80 -3.12 -7.09
CA ALA A 22 -19.99 -3.34 -5.65
C ALA A 22 -18.74 -2.93 -4.85
N VAL A 23 -17.55 -3.36 -5.29
CA VAL A 23 -16.28 -2.99 -4.64
C VAL A 23 -16.01 -1.50 -4.77
N GLY A 24 -16.30 -0.89 -5.93
CA GLY A 24 -16.17 0.55 -6.14
C GLY A 24 -17.11 1.36 -5.24
N SER A 25 -18.36 0.90 -5.07
CA SER A 25 -19.33 1.53 -4.16
C SER A 25 -18.88 1.42 -2.69
N LEU A 26 -18.36 0.27 -2.29
CA LEU A 26 -17.78 0.06 -0.96
C LEU A 26 -16.57 0.98 -0.74
N TYR A 27 -15.66 1.08 -1.73
CA TYR A 27 -14.53 1.99 -1.68
C TYR A 27 -14.97 3.45 -1.51
N PHE A 28 -15.98 3.89 -2.26
CA PHE A 28 -16.51 5.25 -2.17
C PHE A 28 -17.14 5.52 -0.80
N GLY A 29 -17.95 4.58 -0.28
CA GLY A 29 -18.54 4.66 1.05
C GLY A 29 -17.49 4.75 2.16
N LEU A 30 -16.49 3.86 2.13
CA LEU A 30 -15.38 3.88 3.09
C LEU A 30 -14.54 5.15 2.97
N SER A 31 -14.30 5.66 1.76
CA SER A 31 -13.61 6.92 1.53
C SER A 31 -14.35 8.12 2.13
N ALA A 32 -15.68 8.11 2.04
CA ALA A 32 -16.54 9.14 2.68
C ALA A 32 -16.46 9.03 4.21
N VAL A 33 -16.58 7.82 4.77
CA VAL A 33 -16.44 7.58 6.22
C VAL A 33 -15.06 8.00 6.72
N TYR A 34 -14.01 7.67 5.97
CA TYR A 34 -12.65 8.12 6.26
C TYR A 34 -12.56 9.65 6.31
N SER A 35 -13.12 10.32 5.31
CA SER A 35 -13.05 11.77 5.18
C SER A 35 -13.82 12.51 6.27
N LEU A 36 -14.94 11.96 6.74
CA LEU A 36 -15.81 12.58 7.75
C LEU A 36 -15.39 12.26 9.18
N TYR A 37 -15.03 11.02 9.45
CA TYR A 37 -14.84 10.50 10.81
C TYR A 37 -13.43 9.92 11.06
N ALA A 38 -13.01 8.91 10.30
CA ALA A 38 -11.85 8.09 10.61
C ALA A 38 -10.54 8.89 10.62
N LYS A 39 -10.40 9.89 9.76
CA LYS A 39 -9.19 10.75 9.70
C LYS A 39 -8.89 11.52 10.99
N LYS A 40 -9.83 11.58 11.94
CA LYS A 40 -9.67 12.26 13.24
C LYS A 40 -9.33 11.31 14.38
N MET A 41 -9.40 10.00 14.13
CA MET A 41 -9.19 8.97 15.14
C MET A 41 -7.81 8.35 15.00
N ILE A 42 -7.03 8.38 16.08
CA ILE A 42 -5.67 7.82 16.15
C ILE A 42 -5.72 6.34 15.76
N LEU A 43 -4.76 5.89 14.96
CA LEU A 43 -4.61 4.54 14.41
C LEU A 43 -5.72 4.12 13.44
N LEU A 44 -6.98 4.49 13.67
CA LEU A 44 -8.06 4.15 12.77
C LEU A 44 -7.87 4.82 11.40
N ASP A 45 -7.32 6.04 11.38
CA ASP A 45 -7.01 6.74 10.13
C ASP A 45 -6.02 5.97 9.25
N VAL A 46 -4.95 5.42 9.83
CA VAL A 46 -3.96 4.64 9.07
C VAL A 46 -4.48 3.25 8.67
N ILE A 47 -5.27 2.59 9.54
CA ILE A 47 -5.89 1.30 9.24
C ILE A 47 -6.86 1.43 8.07
N VAL A 48 -7.76 2.42 8.12
CA VAL A 48 -8.74 2.64 7.04
C VAL A 48 -8.04 3.08 5.76
N LEU A 49 -6.99 3.89 5.84
CA LEU A 49 -6.21 4.30 4.68
C LEU A 49 -5.52 3.10 4.01
N ALA A 50 -4.89 2.22 4.77
CA ALA A 50 -4.30 0.98 4.27
C ALA A 50 -5.37 0.06 3.64
N GLY A 51 -6.53 -0.05 4.28
CA GLY A 51 -7.68 -0.78 3.76
C GLY A 51 -8.18 -0.23 2.42
N LEU A 52 -8.26 1.10 2.27
CA LEU A 52 -8.62 1.76 1.00
C LEU A 52 -7.62 1.44 -0.12
N TYR A 53 -6.32 1.40 0.17
CA TYR A 53 -5.31 0.97 -0.82
C TYR A 53 -5.46 -0.50 -1.18
N THR A 54 -5.71 -1.39 -0.22
CA THR A 54 -5.95 -2.82 -0.46
C THR A 54 -7.24 -3.05 -1.27
N LEU A 55 -8.31 -2.28 -1.02
CA LEU A 55 -9.54 -2.35 -1.81
C LEU A 55 -9.33 -2.02 -3.29
N ARG A 56 -8.35 -1.18 -3.65
CA ARG A 56 -8.01 -0.92 -5.05
C ARG A 56 -7.46 -2.16 -5.75
N ILE A 57 -6.69 -2.99 -5.02
CA ILE A 57 -6.21 -4.27 -5.54
C ILE A 57 -7.39 -5.22 -5.78
N ILE A 58 -8.33 -5.30 -4.81
CA ILE A 58 -9.53 -6.12 -4.94
C ILE A 58 -10.39 -5.64 -6.12
N ALA A 59 -10.55 -4.32 -6.30
CA ALA A 59 -11.27 -3.75 -7.43
C ALA A 59 -10.61 -4.11 -8.78
N GLY A 60 -9.27 -3.99 -8.86
CA GLY A 60 -8.52 -4.40 -10.04
C GLY A 60 -8.68 -5.89 -10.36
N ALA A 61 -8.62 -6.74 -9.35
CA ALA A 61 -8.84 -8.18 -9.48
C ALA A 61 -10.28 -8.51 -9.93
N ALA A 62 -11.28 -7.80 -9.38
CA ALA A 62 -12.68 -7.94 -9.76
C ALA A 62 -12.96 -7.53 -11.23
N SER A 63 -12.18 -6.58 -11.77
CA SER A 63 -12.33 -6.14 -13.18
C SER A 63 -11.95 -7.23 -14.19
N VAL A 64 -11.03 -8.13 -13.82
CA VAL A 64 -10.56 -9.25 -14.67
C VAL A 64 -11.10 -10.60 -14.21
N ALA A 65 -12.08 -10.60 -13.29
CA ALA A 65 -12.70 -11.79 -12.70
C ALA A 65 -11.70 -12.79 -12.08
N ILE A 66 -10.55 -12.29 -11.59
CA ILE A 66 -9.54 -13.08 -10.89
C ILE A 66 -9.62 -12.72 -9.40
N TRP A 67 -9.76 -13.72 -8.52
CA TRP A 67 -9.79 -13.44 -7.08
C TRP A 67 -8.37 -13.31 -6.53
N PRO A 68 -8.05 -12.25 -5.78
CA PRO A 68 -6.71 -12.06 -5.24
C PRO A 68 -6.40 -13.11 -4.18
N SER A 69 -5.18 -13.63 -4.18
CA SER A 69 -4.75 -14.60 -3.17
C SER A 69 -4.70 -13.96 -1.76
N ALA A 70 -4.92 -14.78 -0.73
CA ALA A 70 -4.81 -14.33 0.66
C ALA A 70 -3.40 -13.77 0.96
N TRP A 71 -2.36 -14.33 0.33
CA TRP A 71 -0.98 -13.85 0.46
C TRP A 71 -0.80 -12.43 -0.11
N LEU A 72 -1.39 -12.15 -1.28
CA LEU A 72 -1.35 -10.82 -1.88
C LEU A 72 -2.09 -9.80 -1.02
N LEU A 73 -3.24 -10.18 -0.45
CA LEU A 73 -4.01 -9.30 0.43
C LEU A 73 -3.26 -9.03 1.74
N ALA A 74 -2.64 -10.04 2.34
CA ALA A 74 -1.84 -9.88 3.55
C ALA A 74 -0.60 -9.02 3.29
N PHE A 75 0.16 -9.32 2.23
CA PHE A 75 1.31 -8.52 1.80
C PHE A 75 0.93 -7.05 1.61
N SER A 76 -0.11 -6.80 0.81
CA SER A 76 -0.55 -5.43 0.51
C SER A 76 -1.06 -4.71 1.75
N GLY A 77 -1.81 -5.40 2.61
CA GLY A 77 -2.31 -4.83 3.87
C GLY A 77 -1.17 -4.33 4.76
N PHE A 78 -0.17 -5.15 5.03
CA PHE A 78 0.99 -4.77 5.84
C PHE A 78 1.85 -3.70 5.16
N LEU A 79 2.06 -3.79 3.85
CA LEU A 79 2.83 -2.79 3.11
C LEU A 79 2.14 -1.43 3.13
N PHE A 80 0.85 -1.38 2.81
CA PHE A 80 0.10 -0.13 2.81
C PHE A 80 -0.09 0.45 4.21
N PHE A 81 -0.18 -0.39 5.24
CA PHE A 81 -0.18 0.08 6.62
C PHE A 81 1.15 0.76 6.98
N SER A 82 2.29 0.16 6.57
CA SER A 82 3.61 0.80 6.71
C SER A 82 3.65 2.16 6.01
N LEU A 83 3.20 2.24 4.74
CA LEU A 83 3.20 3.49 3.97
C LEU A 83 2.25 4.54 4.55
N ALA A 84 1.09 4.13 5.07
CA ALA A 84 0.17 5.03 5.75
C ALA A 84 0.79 5.62 7.03
N LEU A 85 1.55 4.82 7.78
CA LEU A 85 2.30 5.27 8.95
C LEU A 85 3.46 6.21 8.56
N VAL A 86 4.19 5.93 7.47
CA VAL A 86 5.19 6.86 6.92
C VAL A 86 4.57 8.23 6.66
N LYS A 87 3.39 8.26 6.04
CA LYS A 87 2.68 9.52 5.77
C LYS A 87 2.39 10.28 7.07
N ARG A 88 1.88 9.59 8.10
CA ARG A 88 1.61 10.22 9.41
C ARG A 88 2.87 10.70 10.10
N TYR A 89 3.89 9.86 10.09
CA TYR A 89 5.19 10.22 10.62
C TYR A 89 5.74 11.51 9.97
N SER A 90 5.73 11.58 8.64
CA SER A 90 6.25 12.73 7.90
C SER A 90 5.43 14.00 8.15
N GLU A 91 4.09 13.91 8.13
CA GLU A 91 3.21 15.02 8.47
C GLU A 91 3.53 15.59 9.87
N LEU A 92 3.66 14.71 10.88
CA LEU A 92 3.92 15.10 12.26
C LEU A 92 5.34 15.66 12.45
N ALA A 93 6.34 15.03 11.82
CA ALA A 93 7.74 15.46 11.92
C ALA A 93 7.99 16.83 11.29
N VAL A 94 7.29 17.15 10.19
CA VAL A 94 7.44 18.44 9.49
C VAL A 94 6.65 19.55 10.17
N THR A 95 5.38 19.31 10.47
CA THR A 95 4.50 20.35 11.04
C THR A 95 4.82 20.66 12.49
N ARG A 96 5.38 19.72 13.24
CA ARG A 96 5.63 19.79 14.69
C ARG A 96 4.41 20.25 15.51
N ILE A 97 3.22 20.15 14.95
CA ILE A 97 1.95 20.52 15.56
C ILE A 97 1.09 19.25 15.65
N LYS A 98 0.29 19.11 16.71
CA LYS A 98 -0.70 18.04 16.83
C LYS A 98 -1.52 17.94 15.54
N ALA A 99 -1.36 16.83 14.83
CA ALA A 99 -2.10 16.56 13.62
C ALA A 99 -2.96 15.30 13.82
N ARG A 100 -4.27 15.43 13.63
CA ARG A 100 -5.22 14.29 13.68
C ARG A 100 -5.20 13.50 14.98
N GLY A 101 -4.89 14.16 16.11
CA GLY A 101 -4.83 13.55 17.44
C GLY A 101 -3.45 13.00 17.82
N TYR A 102 -2.50 12.88 16.89
CA TYR A 102 -1.13 12.46 17.19
C TYR A 102 -0.31 13.58 17.82
N GLU A 103 0.60 13.20 18.73
CA GLU A 103 1.55 14.08 19.41
C GLU A 103 2.99 13.78 18.99
N LEU A 104 3.90 14.73 19.21
CA LEU A 104 5.32 14.52 18.88
C LEU A 104 5.94 13.32 19.59
N GLY A 105 5.45 12.99 20.79
CA GLY A 105 5.87 11.79 21.51
C GLY A 105 5.50 10.47 20.85
N ASP A 106 4.58 10.48 19.87
CA ASP A 106 4.15 9.27 19.18
C ASP A 106 5.08 8.90 18.01
N LEU A 107 6.05 9.77 17.63
CA LEU A 107 6.93 9.53 16.49
C LEU A 107 7.69 8.20 16.57
N ASP A 108 8.23 7.87 17.75
CA ASP A 108 8.98 6.62 17.95
C ASP A 108 8.07 5.40 17.81
N LEU A 109 6.85 5.49 18.33
CA LEU A 109 5.86 4.43 18.21
C LEU A 109 5.40 4.25 16.76
N LEU A 110 5.09 5.35 16.05
CA LEU A 110 4.69 5.32 14.63
C LEU A 110 5.78 4.72 13.75
N SER A 111 7.05 5.09 13.97
CA SER A 111 8.18 4.54 13.22
C SER A 111 8.38 3.05 13.51
N SER A 112 8.32 2.65 14.77
CA SER A 112 8.45 1.25 15.19
C SER A 112 7.35 0.37 14.57
N MET A 113 6.10 0.78 14.69
CA MET A 113 4.96 0.06 14.09
C MET A 113 5.06 -0.03 12.57
N GLY A 114 5.46 1.07 11.93
CA GLY A 114 5.51 1.14 10.48
C GLY A 114 6.66 0.35 9.86
N ILE A 115 7.86 0.41 10.44
CA ILE A 115 9.01 -0.39 10.02
C ILE A 115 8.69 -1.88 10.22
N SER A 116 8.16 -2.24 11.39
CA SER A 116 7.79 -3.62 11.68
C SER A 116 6.76 -4.16 10.70
N SER A 117 5.70 -3.38 10.39
CA SER A 117 4.70 -3.76 9.40
C SER A 117 5.30 -3.94 8.00
N GLY A 118 6.18 -3.06 7.57
CA GLY A 118 6.88 -3.20 6.30
C GLY A 118 7.71 -4.48 6.22
N TYR A 119 8.42 -4.81 7.28
CA TYR A 119 9.23 -6.05 7.32
C TYR A 119 8.34 -7.31 7.40
N VAL A 120 7.20 -7.24 8.08
CA VAL A 120 6.20 -8.32 8.05
C VAL A 120 5.66 -8.52 6.63
N ALA A 121 5.44 -7.47 5.85
CA ALA A 121 5.06 -7.61 4.44
C ALA A 121 6.11 -8.41 3.65
N VAL A 122 7.41 -8.13 3.84
CA VAL A 122 8.48 -8.90 3.19
C VAL A 122 8.49 -10.35 3.66
N LEU A 123 8.26 -10.61 4.94
CA LEU A 123 8.13 -11.97 5.47
C LEU A 123 6.97 -12.72 4.82
N VAL A 124 5.81 -12.08 4.67
CA VAL A 124 4.64 -12.65 3.98
C VAL A 124 4.99 -13.01 2.54
N LEU A 125 5.72 -12.13 1.83
CA LEU A 125 6.19 -12.41 0.49
C LEU A 125 7.15 -13.62 0.45
N ALA A 126 8.11 -13.70 1.37
CA ALA A 126 9.05 -14.81 1.47
C ALA A 126 8.33 -16.14 1.71
N LEU A 127 7.33 -16.15 2.61
CA LEU A 127 6.49 -17.32 2.86
C LEU A 127 5.68 -17.73 1.63
N HIS A 128 5.16 -16.75 0.88
CA HIS A 128 4.45 -17.01 -0.38
C HIS A 128 5.37 -17.63 -1.43
N ILE A 129 6.59 -17.11 -1.60
CA ILE A 129 7.58 -17.65 -2.55
C ILE A 129 7.95 -19.08 -2.19
N ASN A 130 8.04 -19.41 -0.91
CA ASN A 130 8.34 -20.77 -0.45
C ASN A 130 7.12 -21.73 -0.55
N GLY A 131 5.93 -21.21 -0.82
CA GLY A 131 4.71 -22.01 -0.92
C GLY A 131 4.60 -22.78 -2.24
N ALA A 132 3.91 -23.92 -2.23
CA ALA A 132 3.72 -24.78 -3.41
C ALA A 132 3.12 -24.02 -4.61
N THR A 133 2.27 -23.04 -4.37
CA THR A 133 1.62 -22.24 -5.43
C THR A 133 2.64 -21.43 -6.26
N ALA A 134 3.69 -20.91 -5.64
CA ALA A 134 4.72 -20.16 -6.36
C ALA A 134 5.53 -21.08 -7.29
N HIS A 135 5.81 -22.30 -6.85
CA HIS A 135 6.51 -23.30 -7.65
C HIS A 135 5.73 -23.75 -8.90
N THR A 136 4.41 -23.70 -8.85
CA THR A 136 3.56 -24.07 -9.99
C THR A 136 3.29 -22.91 -10.95
N LEU A 137 3.26 -21.68 -10.45
CA LEU A 137 2.93 -20.50 -11.24
C LEU A 137 4.15 -19.90 -11.98
N TYR A 138 5.35 -19.99 -11.38
CA TYR A 138 6.54 -19.33 -11.91
C TYR A 138 7.58 -20.32 -12.41
N ARG A 139 8.06 -20.12 -13.66
CA ARG A 139 9.09 -21.00 -14.26
C ARG A 139 10.42 -20.91 -13.52
N ARG A 140 10.77 -19.73 -13.03
CA ARG A 140 12.04 -19.44 -12.32
C ARG A 140 11.74 -18.85 -10.93
N TYR A 141 10.96 -19.58 -10.13
CA TYR A 141 10.58 -19.12 -8.79
C TYR A 141 11.77 -18.67 -7.91
N GLY A 142 12.97 -19.24 -8.13
CA GLY A 142 14.18 -18.84 -7.42
C GLY A 142 14.55 -17.37 -7.61
N VAL A 143 14.20 -16.76 -8.75
CA VAL A 143 14.46 -15.34 -9.01
C VAL A 143 13.58 -14.45 -8.10
N LEU A 144 12.40 -14.93 -7.69
CA LEU A 144 11.51 -14.16 -6.81
C LEU A 144 12.14 -13.88 -5.43
N TRP A 145 13.09 -14.70 -4.98
CA TRP A 145 13.81 -14.43 -3.73
C TRP A 145 14.57 -13.11 -3.73
N SER A 146 14.98 -12.62 -4.92
CA SER A 146 15.60 -11.30 -5.05
C SER A 146 14.66 -10.14 -4.68
N LEU A 147 13.34 -10.35 -4.73
CA LEU A 147 12.36 -9.35 -4.33
C LEU A 147 12.44 -9.02 -2.84
N CYS A 148 12.76 -10.01 -2.00
CA CYS A 148 12.83 -9.81 -0.56
C CYS A 148 13.90 -8.76 -0.16
N PRO A 149 15.19 -8.87 -0.56
CA PRO A 149 16.18 -7.86 -0.23
C PRO A 149 15.91 -6.51 -0.92
N LEU A 150 15.35 -6.50 -2.14
CA LEU A 150 14.98 -5.26 -2.81
C LEU A 150 13.89 -4.50 -2.05
N LEU A 151 12.84 -5.19 -1.60
CA LEU A 151 11.76 -4.60 -0.81
C LEU A 151 12.24 -4.19 0.59
N LEU A 152 13.08 -5.01 1.27
CA LEU A 152 13.69 -4.64 2.54
C LEU A 152 14.46 -3.33 2.41
N TYR A 153 15.29 -3.22 1.38
CA TYR A 153 16.05 -2.00 1.13
C TYR A 153 15.11 -0.82 0.84
N TRP A 154 14.09 -1.00 0.02
CA TRP A 154 13.13 0.07 -0.34
C TRP A 154 12.36 0.58 0.89
N ILE A 155 11.84 -0.31 1.72
CA ILE A 155 11.12 0.05 2.95
C ILE A 155 12.04 0.80 3.91
N SER A 156 13.27 0.29 4.10
CA SER A 156 14.28 0.94 4.95
C SER A 156 14.65 2.32 4.41
N HIS A 157 14.79 2.48 3.08
CA HIS A 157 15.11 3.75 2.43
C HIS A 157 13.98 4.77 2.61
N ILE A 158 12.72 4.35 2.47
CA ILE A 158 11.54 5.21 2.70
C ILE A 158 11.54 5.73 4.15
N TRP A 159 11.69 4.82 5.13
CA TRP A 159 11.69 5.19 6.54
C TRP A 159 12.88 6.06 6.93
N LEU A 160 14.05 5.79 6.39
CA LEU A 160 15.23 6.64 6.60
C LEU A 160 15.03 8.05 6.00
N SER A 161 14.41 8.13 4.82
CA SER A 161 14.10 9.40 4.17
C SER A 161 13.05 10.20 4.96
N ALA A 162 12.04 9.53 5.49
CA ALA A 162 11.03 10.12 6.37
C ALA A 162 11.67 10.64 7.67
N HIS A 163 12.54 9.85 8.31
CA HIS A 163 13.26 10.26 9.52
C HIS A 163 14.16 11.48 9.29
N ARG A 164 14.75 11.60 8.11
CA ARG A 164 15.58 12.74 7.71
C ARG A 164 14.80 13.97 7.24
N GLY A 165 13.47 13.92 7.29
CA GLY A 165 12.60 15.02 6.83
C GLY A 165 12.66 15.27 5.32
N LYS A 166 13.10 14.28 4.52
CA LYS A 166 13.20 14.39 3.06
C LYS A 166 11.98 13.81 2.33
N MET A 167 10.98 13.37 3.09
CA MET A 167 9.75 12.80 2.52
C MET A 167 8.78 13.91 2.15
N PRO A 168 8.24 13.94 0.91
CA PRO A 168 7.09 14.77 0.57
C PRO A 168 5.83 14.26 1.27
N ASP A 169 4.74 15.01 1.16
CA ASP A 169 3.47 14.72 1.83
C ASP A 169 2.86 13.34 1.49
N ASP A 170 3.26 12.75 0.37
CA ASP A 170 2.74 11.45 -0.08
C ASP A 170 3.87 10.47 -0.42
N PRO A 171 3.91 9.28 0.24
CA PRO A 171 4.89 8.25 -0.05
C PRO A 171 4.86 7.71 -1.50
N VAL A 172 3.70 7.76 -2.17
CA VAL A 172 3.57 7.35 -3.57
C VAL A 172 4.27 8.37 -4.48
N VAL A 173 4.12 9.67 -4.20
CA VAL A 173 4.84 10.72 -4.92
C VAL A 173 6.34 10.58 -4.70
N PHE A 174 6.78 10.25 -3.49
CA PHE A 174 8.18 9.94 -3.21
C PHE A 174 8.68 8.76 -4.04
N ALA A 175 7.95 7.66 -4.09
CA ALA A 175 8.32 6.48 -4.86
C ALA A 175 8.52 6.76 -6.35
N ILE A 176 7.77 7.72 -6.91
CA ILE A 176 7.88 8.12 -8.32
C ILE A 176 8.99 9.17 -8.54
N SER A 177 9.25 10.04 -7.57
CA SER A 177 10.19 11.16 -7.71
C SER A 177 11.62 10.80 -7.30
N ASP A 178 11.79 9.91 -6.31
CA ASP A 178 13.09 9.51 -5.81
C ASP A 178 13.81 8.55 -6.78
N TRP A 179 15.06 8.87 -7.10
CA TRP A 179 15.86 8.10 -8.05
C TRP A 179 16.11 6.66 -7.59
N THR A 180 16.39 6.47 -6.30
CA THR A 180 16.63 5.16 -5.71
C THR A 180 15.38 4.29 -5.78
N SER A 181 14.22 4.85 -5.45
CA SER A 181 12.92 4.17 -5.54
C SER A 181 12.60 3.75 -6.96
N ARG A 182 12.85 4.61 -7.95
CA ARG A 182 12.65 4.27 -9.38
C ARG A 182 13.51 3.09 -9.83
N ILE A 183 14.80 3.08 -9.47
CA ILE A 183 15.69 1.95 -9.81
C ILE A 183 15.18 0.66 -9.16
N LEU A 184 14.80 0.70 -7.89
CA LEU A 184 14.30 -0.48 -7.18
C LEU A 184 13.00 -1.00 -7.79
N ILE A 185 12.06 -0.13 -8.15
CA ILE A 185 10.82 -0.52 -8.83
C ILE A 185 11.13 -1.19 -10.18
N LEU A 186 12.07 -0.66 -10.96
CA LEU A 186 12.49 -1.27 -12.21
C LEU A 186 13.14 -2.65 -12.00
N LEU A 187 13.98 -2.81 -10.98
CA LEU A 187 14.58 -4.09 -10.62
C LEU A 187 13.54 -5.12 -10.16
N ILE A 188 12.56 -4.69 -9.36
CA ILE A 188 11.43 -5.53 -8.92
C ILE A 188 10.62 -6.00 -10.14
N LEU A 189 10.28 -5.08 -11.06
CA LEU A 189 9.58 -5.43 -12.29
C LEU A 189 10.38 -6.40 -13.17
N ALA A 190 11.68 -6.13 -13.36
CA ALA A 190 12.55 -7.01 -14.13
C ALA A 190 12.64 -8.41 -13.50
N ALA A 191 12.83 -8.51 -12.19
CA ALA A 191 12.88 -9.78 -11.47
C ALA A 191 11.55 -10.56 -11.58
N THR A 192 10.42 -9.86 -11.50
CA THR A 192 9.08 -10.48 -11.65
C THR A 192 8.88 -11.00 -13.07
N LEU A 193 9.26 -10.22 -14.11
CA LEU A 193 9.16 -10.64 -15.51
C LEU A 193 10.10 -11.82 -15.83
N LEU A 194 11.29 -11.86 -15.24
CA LEU A 194 12.23 -12.96 -15.42
C LEU A 194 11.77 -14.25 -14.71
N ALA A 195 10.90 -14.14 -13.71
CA ALA A 195 10.36 -15.29 -13.00
C ALA A 195 9.20 -15.97 -13.74
N LEU A 196 8.46 -15.22 -14.58
CA LEU A 196 7.36 -15.72 -15.42
C LEU A 196 7.89 -16.64 -16.54
#